data_8dedce1fd35fd9a9c1c7e77146609169
#
_entry.id   8dedce1fd35fd9a9c1c7e77146609169
#
_cell.length_a   1.000
_cell.length_b   1.000
_cell.length_c   1.000
_cell.angle_alpha   90.00
_cell.angle_beta   90.00
_cell.angle_gamma   90.00
#
_symmetry.space_group_name_H-M   'P 1'
#
loop_
_entity.id
_entity.type
_entity.pdbx_description
1 polymer ?
#
loop_
_entity_poly.entity_id
_entity_poly.type
_entity_poly.pdbx_seq_one_letter_code
_entity_poly.pdbx_strand_id
1 'polypeptide(L)'
;LLETGGGIKKAWPFFDQTEPILIHNVDILSNVDLKKFYQMESKELSDDSSDSMKEKAPLAARLLVSERKTKRYLLFDDTMRLVGWTNIETGEVKSPYPDLNPEDYKMYAFSGIHMVAPSLFPLMENEPDKFPIMDFYLKHCDKVRIEGYVKNDLKLMDVGKQETLKEAEAF
;
A
#
# COMPACT_ATOMS: atom_id res chain seq x y z
N LEU A 1 10.09 15.22 -12.19
CA LEU A 1 9.06 14.33 -11.62
C LEU A 1 9.41 14.05 -10.17
N LEU A 2 8.42 14.12 -9.27
CA LEU A 2 8.59 13.96 -7.82
C LEU A 2 8.47 12.48 -7.37
N GLU A 3 8.06 11.59 -8.27
CA GLU A 3 7.57 10.25 -7.98
C GLU A 3 6.34 10.28 -7.07
N THR A 4 5.76 9.12 -6.75
CA THR A 4 4.48 9.07 -6.03
C THR A 4 4.62 9.61 -4.60
N GLY A 5 5.66 9.25 -3.88
CA GLY A 5 5.87 9.70 -2.50
C GLY A 5 6.07 11.21 -2.38
N GLY A 6 6.96 11.78 -3.21
CA GLY A 6 7.18 13.22 -3.24
C GLY A 6 5.96 14.00 -3.73
N GLY A 7 5.16 13.42 -4.65
CA GLY A 7 3.88 13.99 -5.09
C GLY A 7 2.88 14.08 -3.94
N ILE A 8 2.72 13.02 -3.16
CA ILE A 8 1.85 12.97 -1.98
C ILE A 8 2.32 13.99 -0.93
N LYS A 9 3.61 14.00 -0.59
CA LYS A 9 4.21 14.96 0.34
C LYS A 9 3.88 16.40 -0.05
N LYS A 10 4.05 16.74 -1.32
CA LYS A 10 3.79 18.09 -1.84
C LYS A 10 2.31 18.45 -1.85
N ALA A 11 1.43 17.48 -2.09
CA ALA A 11 -0.02 17.69 -2.14
C ALA A 11 -0.66 17.74 -0.75
N TRP A 12 -0.01 17.19 0.28
CA TRP A 12 -0.55 17.07 1.63
C TRP A 12 -1.15 18.37 2.21
N PRO A 13 -0.52 19.55 2.11
CA PRO A 13 -1.07 20.78 2.68
C PRO A 13 -2.42 21.21 2.08
N PHE A 14 -2.85 20.61 0.96
CA PHE A 14 -4.10 20.93 0.29
C PHE A 14 -5.26 20.00 0.67
N PHE A 15 -5.00 18.95 1.47
CA PHE A 15 -6.00 18.01 1.95
C PHE A 15 -6.45 18.36 3.38
N ASP A 16 -7.60 17.81 3.78
CA ASP A 16 -7.98 17.79 5.18
C ASP A 16 -6.99 16.90 5.95
N GLN A 17 -6.27 17.51 6.89
CA GLN A 17 -5.20 16.84 7.62
C GLN A 17 -5.72 15.99 8.80
N THR A 18 -7.03 15.89 8.96
CA THR A 18 -7.70 15.08 10.00
C THR A 18 -8.20 13.75 9.45
N GLU A 19 -8.35 13.65 8.12
CA GLU A 19 -8.90 12.49 7.45
C GLU A 19 -7.85 11.75 6.62
N PRO A 20 -7.96 10.42 6.47
CA PRO A 20 -7.12 9.66 5.54
C PRO A 20 -7.31 10.11 4.09
N ILE A 21 -6.29 9.99 3.27
CA ILE A 21 -6.41 10.22 1.84
C ILE A 21 -6.35 8.91 1.06
N LEU A 22 -7.19 8.79 0.04
CA LEU A 22 -7.16 7.71 -0.94
C LEU A 22 -6.28 8.14 -2.11
N ILE A 23 -5.33 7.30 -2.45
CA ILE A 23 -4.41 7.50 -3.56
C ILE A 23 -4.66 6.40 -4.59
N HIS A 24 -4.80 6.81 -5.83
CA HIS A 24 -5.06 5.92 -6.96
C HIS A 24 -4.18 6.32 -8.14
N ASN A 25 -3.40 5.39 -8.67
CA ASN A 25 -2.64 5.64 -9.90
C ASN A 25 -3.59 5.93 -11.05
N VAL A 26 -3.35 7.02 -11.78
CA VAL A 26 -4.27 7.51 -12.83
C VAL A 26 -4.37 6.59 -14.06
N ASP A 27 -3.40 5.72 -14.24
CA ASP A 27 -3.28 4.77 -15.35
C ASP A 27 -3.77 3.35 -15.02
N ILE A 28 -4.52 3.20 -13.93
CA ILE A 28 -5.08 1.93 -13.49
C ILE A 28 -6.61 1.98 -13.56
N LEU A 29 -7.22 1.02 -14.27
CA LEU A 29 -8.64 0.69 -14.14
C LEU A 29 -8.78 -0.52 -13.21
N SER A 30 -9.82 -0.51 -12.37
CA SER A 30 -10.08 -1.63 -11.45
C SER A 30 -11.57 -1.79 -11.15
N ASN A 31 -11.95 -3.00 -10.72
CA ASN A 31 -13.30 -3.30 -10.22
C ASN A 31 -13.43 -3.08 -8.70
N VAL A 32 -12.52 -2.33 -8.09
CA VAL A 32 -12.59 -2.05 -6.67
C VAL A 32 -13.69 -1.02 -6.35
N ASP A 33 -14.49 -1.30 -5.34
CA ASP A 33 -15.37 -0.32 -4.73
C ASP A 33 -14.52 0.60 -3.83
N LEU A 34 -14.09 1.74 -4.39
CA LEU A 34 -13.23 2.71 -3.69
C LEU A 34 -13.89 3.26 -2.43
N LYS A 35 -15.22 3.45 -2.45
CA LYS A 35 -15.96 3.92 -1.27
C LYS A 35 -15.90 2.89 -0.15
N LYS A 36 -16.15 1.62 -0.47
CA LYS A 36 -16.07 0.54 0.49
C LYS A 36 -14.64 0.38 1.02
N PHE A 37 -13.64 0.41 0.15
CA PHE A 37 -12.24 0.33 0.53
C PHE A 37 -11.84 1.46 1.49
N TYR A 38 -12.30 2.70 1.22
CA TYR A 38 -12.07 3.86 2.09
C TYR A 38 -12.77 3.73 3.45
N GLN A 39 -14.02 3.25 3.47
CA GLN A 39 -14.86 3.19 4.68
C GLN A 39 -14.52 2.03 5.64
N MET A 40 -13.76 1.04 5.19
CA MET A 40 -13.40 -0.12 6.04
C MET A 40 -12.53 0.24 7.24
N GLU A 41 -11.87 1.40 7.20
CA GLU A 41 -11.03 1.86 8.30
C GLU A 41 -11.81 2.19 9.57
N SER A 42 -13.04 2.70 9.43
CA SER A 42 -13.83 3.15 10.58
C SER A 42 -14.50 2.03 11.39
N LYS A 43 -14.58 0.81 10.87
CA LYS A 43 -15.25 -0.32 11.54
C LYS A 43 -14.29 -1.23 12.31
N GLU A 44 -13.05 -1.39 11.85
CA GLU A 44 -12.07 -2.26 12.51
C GLU A 44 -11.39 -1.59 13.72
N LEU A 45 -11.54 -0.27 13.87
CA LEU A 45 -11.07 0.47 15.05
C LEU A 45 -12.02 0.37 16.25
N SER A 46 -13.24 -0.18 16.06
CA SER A 46 -14.29 -0.23 17.07
C SER A 46 -14.60 -1.63 17.63
N ASP A 47 -13.96 -2.68 17.14
CA ASP A 47 -14.17 -4.03 17.69
C ASP A 47 -13.26 -4.26 18.90
N ASP A 48 -13.90 -4.08 20.07
CA ASP A 48 -13.34 -4.22 21.41
C ASP A 48 -13.24 -5.72 21.79
N SER A 49 -12.47 -6.49 21.01
CA SER A 49 -12.14 -7.87 21.38
C SER A 49 -10.67 -7.97 21.80
N SER A 50 -10.53 -8.03 23.12
CA SER A 50 -9.38 -8.39 23.92
C SER A 50 -8.39 -9.34 23.24
N ASP A 51 -7.18 -8.94 22.95
CA ASP A 51 -5.91 -9.45 23.47
C ASP A 51 -4.72 -8.96 22.66
N SER A 52 -3.70 -8.56 23.39
CA SER A 52 -2.34 -8.15 22.98
C SER A 52 -2.12 -6.69 22.55
N MET A 53 -1.28 -6.02 23.37
CA MET A 53 -0.86 -4.60 23.18
C MET A 53 -0.08 -4.32 21.87
N LYS A 54 0.25 -5.32 21.08
CA LYS A 54 0.96 -5.17 19.79
C LYS A 54 0.05 -4.87 18.60
N GLU A 55 -1.26 -5.15 18.70
CA GLU A 55 -2.23 -4.91 17.63
C GLU A 55 -2.83 -3.50 17.64
N LYS A 56 -2.56 -2.70 18.67
CA LYS A 56 -3.20 -1.39 18.90
C LYS A 56 -2.49 -0.18 18.27
N ALA A 57 -1.44 -0.36 17.48
CA ALA A 57 -0.88 0.79 16.76
C ALA A 57 -1.88 1.27 15.70
N PRO A 58 -2.18 2.59 15.64
CA PRO A 58 -3.10 3.10 14.65
C PRO A 58 -2.61 2.78 13.23
N LEU A 59 -3.56 2.45 12.35
CA LEU A 59 -3.25 2.16 10.95
C LEU A 59 -2.71 3.42 10.27
N ALA A 60 -1.49 3.32 9.73
CA ALA A 60 -0.81 4.41 9.04
C ALA A 60 -1.03 4.37 7.51
N ALA A 61 -1.13 3.17 6.94
CA ALA A 61 -1.48 2.99 5.53
C ALA A 61 -2.15 1.64 5.29
N ARG A 62 -3.04 1.58 4.29
CA ARG A 62 -3.66 0.34 3.80
C ARG A 62 -3.42 0.21 2.30
N LEU A 63 -2.85 -0.91 1.88
CA LEU A 63 -2.46 -1.19 0.52
C LEU A 63 -3.43 -2.19 -0.11
N LEU A 64 -4.05 -1.85 -1.24
CA LEU A 64 -4.83 -2.82 -2.01
C LEU A 64 -3.88 -3.78 -2.72
N VAL A 65 -4.03 -5.07 -2.44
CA VAL A 65 -3.17 -6.13 -2.96
C VAL A 65 -3.98 -7.31 -3.50
N SER A 66 -3.36 -8.13 -4.33
CA SER A 66 -3.98 -9.32 -4.92
C SER A 66 -2.97 -10.44 -5.17
N GLU A 67 -3.47 -11.65 -5.42
CA GLU A 67 -2.66 -12.82 -5.81
C GLU A 67 -2.20 -12.79 -7.29
N ARG A 68 -2.31 -11.64 -7.95
CA ARG A 68 -1.86 -11.47 -9.34
C ARG A 68 -0.40 -11.89 -9.52
N LYS A 69 -0.11 -12.67 -10.54
CA LYS A 69 1.27 -13.04 -10.89
C LYS A 69 2.07 -11.81 -11.33
N THR A 70 3.21 -11.64 -10.71
CA THR A 70 4.17 -10.56 -10.99
C THR A 70 5.59 -11.03 -10.66
N LYS A 71 6.58 -10.21 -10.95
CA LYS A 71 7.97 -10.44 -10.54
C LYS A 71 8.27 -9.84 -9.16
N ARG A 72 7.45 -8.88 -8.73
CA ARG A 72 7.67 -8.06 -7.53
C ARG A 72 6.50 -8.20 -6.58
N TYR A 73 6.77 -8.66 -5.38
CA TYR A 73 5.77 -8.89 -4.35
C TYR A 73 6.08 -8.11 -3.08
N LEU A 74 5.02 -7.62 -2.45
CA LEU A 74 5.06 -7.19 -1.05
C LEU A 74 4.93 -8.42 -0.16
N LEU A 75 5.64 -8.40 0.96
CA LEU A 75 5.68 -9.46 1.95
C LEU A 75 4.87 -9.04 3.16
N PHE A 76 3.97 -9.91 3.59
CA PHE A 76 3.08 -9.67 4.74
C PHE A 76 3.16 -10.81 5.74
N ASP A 77 3.11 -10.48 7.02
CA ASP A 77 2.97 -11.46 8.08
C ASP A 77 1.55 -12.06 8.15
N ASP A 78 1.29 -12.92 9.14
CA ASP A 78 -0.01 -13.58 9.29
C ASP A 78 -1.16 -12.62 9.61
N THR A 79 -0.85 -11.46 10.18
CA THR A 79 -1.81 -10.38 10.48
C THR A 79 -1.96 -9.37 9.34
N MET A 80 -1.38 -9.66 8.18
CA MET A 80 -1.36 -8.80 7.00
C MET A 80 -0.60 -7.47 7.21
N ARG A 81 0.35 -7.39 8.15
CA ARG A 81 1.27 -6.25 8.24
C ARG A 81 2.37 -6.38 7.19
N LEU A 82 2.68 -5.26 6.55
CA LEU A 82 3.80 -5.17 5.62
C LEU A 82 5.12 -5.36 6.39
N VAL A 83 5.95 -6.30 5.92
CA VAL A 83 7.26 -6.60 6.51
C VAL A 83 8.41 -6.47 5.50
N GLY A 84 8.11 -6.46 4.20
CA GLY A 84 9.15 -6.39 3.18
C GLY A 84 8.62 -6.43 1.75
N TRP A 85 9.57 -6.60 0.85
CA TRP A 85 9.35 -6.73 -0.58
C TRP A 85 10.39 -7.67 -1.18
N THR A 86 10.02 -8.38 -2.23
CA THR A 86 10.93 -9.24 -2.98
C THR A 86 10.74 -9.14 -4.49
N ASN A 87 11.81 -9.35 -5.24
CA ASN A 87 11.78 -9.62 -6.67
C ASN A 87 12.19 -11.07 -6.90
N ILE A 88 11.24 -11.91 -7.29
CA ILE A 88 11.46 -13.36 -7.46
C ILE A 88 12.37 -13.74 -8.64
N GLU A 89 12.62 -12.82 -9.59
CA GLU A 89 13.56 -13.08 -10.69
C GLU A 89 15.01 -12.80 -10.28
N THR A 90 15.24 -11.75 -9.49
CA THR A 90 16.57 -11.31 -9.10
C THR A 90 17.00 -11.84 -7.74
N GLY A 91 16.06 -12.33 -6.93
CA GLY A 91 16.28 -12.69 -5.54
C GLY A 91 16.50 -11.48 -4.62
N GLU A 92 16.28 -10.24 -5.11
CA GLU A 92 16.42 -9.03 -4.29
C GLU A 92 15.31 -8.99 -3.23
N VAL A 93 15.71 -8.69 -2.00
CA VAL A 93 14.82 -8.50 -0.85
C VAL A 93 15.06 -7.13 -0.23
N LYS A 94 13.99 -6.40 0.08
CA LYS A 94 14.04 -5.14 0.81
C LYS A 94 13.17 -5.26 2.06
N SER A 95 13.75 -5.04 3.23
CA SER A 95 13.05 -5.08 4.51
C SER A 95 13.84 -4.33 5.57
N PRO A 96 13.20 -3.67 6.55
CA PRO A 96 13.87 -3.15 7.74
C PRO A 96 14.18 -4.26 8.74
N TYR A 97 13.60 -5.45 8.58
CA TYR A 97 13.87 -6.59 9.47
C TYR A 97 15.10 -7.33 8.97
N PRO A 98 16.14 -7.53 9.81
CA PRO A 98 17.33 -8.27 9.42
C PRO A 98 16.99 -9.73 9.12
N ASP A 99 17.70 -10.33 8.16
CA ASP A 99 17.63 -11.75 7.82
C ASP A 99 16.22 -12.27 7.45
N LEU A 100 15.34 -11.38 6.93
CA LEU A 100 14.02 -11.76 6.48
C LEU A 100 14.10 -12.73 5.30
N ASN A 101 13.52 -13.93 5.47
CA ASN A 101 13.37 -14.90 4.40
C ASN A 101 11.97 -14.74 3.75
N PRO A 102 11.86 -14.38 2.47
CA PRO A 102 10.57 -14.17 1.80
C PRO A 102 9.63 -15.37 1.83
N GLU A 103 10.15 -16.60 1.91
CA GLU A 103 9.34 -17.82 1.90
C GLU A 103 8.49 -18.00 3.16
N ASP A 104 8.84 -17.30 4.25
CA ASP A 104 8.13 -17.36 5.52
C ASP A 104 6.92 -16.40 5.57
N TYR A 105 6.67 -15.64 4.49
CA TYR A 105 5.68 -14.57 4.44
C TYR A 105 4.71 -14.70 3.27
N LYS A 106 3.52 -14.11 3.43
CA LYS A 106 2.52 -14.05 2.35
C LYS A 106 2.96 -13.04 1.29
N MET A 107 2.89 -13.44 0.03
CA MET A 107 3.32 -12.65 -1.12
C MET A 107 2.12 -12.13 -1.89
N TYR A 108 1.99 -10.81 -1.99
CA TYR A 108 0.93 -10.17 -2.78
C TYR A 108 1.46 -9.09 -3.69
N ALA A 109 0.79 -8.93 -4.84
CA ALA A 109 1.08 -7.87 -5.80
C ALA A 109 0.35 -6.59 -5.42
N PHE A 110 1.06 -5.47 -5.35
CA PHE A 110 0.46 -4.15 -5.12
C PHE A 110 -0.33 -3.68 -6.35
N SER A 111 -1.47 -3.05 -6.12
CA SER A 111 -2.39 -2.61 -7.19
C SER A 111 -2.23 -1.15 -7.61
N GLY A 112 -1.41 -0.35 -6.91
CA GLY A 112 -1.32 1.09 -7.15
C GLY A 112 -2.45 1.90 -6.49
N ILE A 113 -3.26 1.25 -5.62
CA ILE A 113 -4.36 1.88 -4.87
C ILE A 113 -4.07 1.69 -3.39
N HIS A 114 -4.08 2.78 -2.63
CA HIS A 114 -3.79 2.73 -1.21
C HIS A 114 -4.39 3.91 -0.44
N MET A 115 -4.55 3.73 0.86
CA MET A 115 -4.95 4.79 1.80
C MET A 115 -3.78 5.16 2.68
N VAL A 116 -3.69 6.44 3.03
CA VAL A 116 -2.67 7.00 3.92
C VAL A 116 -3.34 7.81 5.01
N ALA A 117 -3.09 7.42 6.26
CA ALA A 117 -3.59 8.16 7.41
C ALA A 117 -2.73 9.41 7.69
N PRO A 118 -3.31 10.45 8.32
CA PRO A 118 -2.59 11.67 8.70
C PRO A 118 -1.33 11.42 9.54
N SER A 119 -1.33 10.39 10.36
CA SER A 119 -0.20 10.01 11.22
C SER A 119 1.10 9.66 10.46
N LEU A 120 1.01 9.39 9.15
CA LEU A 120 2.16 9.03 8.34
C LEU A 120 2.95 10.27 7.84
N PHE A 121 2.29 11.42 7.72
CA PHE A 121 2.90 12.61 7.11
C PHE A 121 4.09 13.22 7.86
N PRO A 122 4.12 13.24 9.21
CA PRO A 122 5.31 13.69 9.94
C PRO A 122 6.58 12.90 9.58
N LEU A 123 6.45 11.63 9.20
CA LEU A 123 7.59 10.83 8.73
C LEU A 123 8.04 11.26 7.31
N MET A 124 7.10 11.70 6.47
CA MET A 124 7.40 12.16 5.11
C MET A 124 8.14 13.51 5.09
N GLU A 125 7.99 14.34 6.13
CA GLU A 125 8.67 15.64 6.20
C GLU A 125 10.20 15.51 6.09
N ASN A 126 10.75 14.42 6.62
CA ASN A 126 12.18 14.13 6.62
C ASN A 126 12.68 13.45 5.33
N GLU A 127 11.78 13.07 4.42
CA GLU A 127 12.15 12.49 3.13
C GLU A 127 12.56 13.58 2.13
N PRO A 128 13.39 13.26 1.12
CA PRO A 128 13.71 14.21 0.06
C PRO A 128 12.46 14.61 -0.74
N ASP A 129 12.55 15.63 -1.59
CA ASP A 129 11.42 16.08 -2.41
C ASP A 129 10.97 15.02 -3.45
N LYS A 130 11.88 14.13 -3.82
CA LYS A 130 11.63 13.07 -4.79
C LYS A 130 11.90 11.71 -4.16
N PHE A 131 10.87 10.88 -4.00
CA PHE A 131 11.01 9.50 -3.52
C PHE A 131 9.84 8.61 -3.95
N PRO A 132 10.09 7.28 -4.18
CA PRO A 132 9.05 6.30 -4.40
C PRO A 132 8.29 6.01 -3.10
N ILE A 133 6.97 5.96 -3.16
CA ILE A 133 6.15 5.68 -1.98
C ILE A 133 6.41 4.29 -1.40
N MET A 134 6.74 3.30 -2.23
CA MET A 134 7.02 1.95 -1.77
C MET A 134 8.31 1.86 -0.96
N ASP A 135 9.38 2.54 -1.39
CA ASP A 135 10.63 2.58 -0.62
C ASP A 135 10.41 3.26 0.75
N PHE A 136 9.56 4.28 0.80
CA PHE A 136 9.15 4.91 2.06
C PHE A 136 8.39 3.95 2.97
N TYR A 137 7.41 3.20 2.45
CA TYR A 137 6.68 2.21 3.23
C TYR A 137 7.61 1.13 3.77
N LEU A 138 8.50 0.60 2.96
CA LEU A 138 9.47 -0.42 3.37
C LEU A 138 10.45 0.10 4.43
N LYS A 139 10.84 1.37 4.35
CA LYS A 139 11.73 2.01 5.35
C LYS A 139 11.09 2.16 6.72
N HIS A 140 9.75 2.23 6.78
CA HIS A 140 9.02 2.58 8.00
C HIS A 140 8.04 1.49 8.49
N CYS A 141 7.89 0.36 7.80
CA CYS A 141 6.93 -0.68 8.17
C CYS A 141 7.23 -1.38 9.51
N ASP A 142 8.46 -1.24 10.03
CA ASP A 142 8.83 -1.67 11.38
C ASP A 142 8.35 -0.71 12.49
N LYS A 143 8.10 0.55 12.14
CA LYS A 143 7.76 1.63 13.08
C LYS A 143 6.28 1.96 13.11
N VAL A 144 5.59 1.80 11.98
CA VAL A 144 4.17 2.10 11.81
C VAL A 144 3.42 0.91 11.25
N ARG A 145 2.11 0.85 11.52
CA ARG A 145 1.26 -0.21 10.98
C ARG A 145 0.87 0.10 9.54
N ILE A 146 1.35 -0.71 8.61
CA ILE A 146 0.98 -0.69 7.20
C ILE A 146 0.40 -2.05 6.87
N GLU A 147 -0.82 -2.10 6.33
CA GLU A 147 -1.54 -3.35 6.09
C GLU A 147 -1.85 -3.61 4.62
N GLY A 148 -1.88 -4.87 4.26
CA GLY A 148 -2.41 -5.34 2.99
C GLY A 148 -3.90 -5.66 3.09
N TYR A 149 -4.72 -5.10 2.20
CA TYR A 149 -6.09 -5.52 1.97
C TYR A 149 -6.16 -6.38 0.71
N VAL A 150 -6.42 -7.66 0.89
CA VAL A 150 -6.48 -8.63 -0.22
C VAL A 150 -7.84 -8.58 -0.90
N LYS A 151 -7.85 -8.34 -2.22
CA LYS A 151 -9.04 -8.48 -3.06
C LYS A 151 -8.82 -9.63 -4.05
N ASN A 152 -9.41 -10.80 -3.76
CA ASN A 152 -9.18 -12.03 -4.52
C ASN A 152 -9.74 -11.96 -5.96
N ASP A 153 -10.86 -11.26 -6.17
CA ASP A 153 -11.50 -11.04 -7.45
C ASP A 153 -11.08 -9.71 -8.13
N LEU A 154 -9.91 -9.17 -7.76
CA LEU A 154 -9.42 -7.92 -8.32
C LEU A 154 -9.15 -8.08 -9.81
N LYS A 155 -9.93 -7.34 -10.62
CA LYS A 155 -9.60 -7.07 -12.01
C LYS A 155 -8.84 -5.75 -12.06
N LEU A 156 -7.72 -5.74 -12.74
CA LEU A 156 -6.85 -4.58 -12.81
C LEU A 156 -6.27 -4.49 -14.22
N MET A 157 -6.37 -3.31 -14.83
CA MET A 157 -5.81 -3.02 -16.14
C MET A 157 -4.96 -1.77 -16.07
N ASP A 158 -3.74 -1.87 -16.55
CA ASP A 158 -2.83 -0.74 -16.76
C ASP A 158 -3.13 -0.14 -18.14
N VAL A 159 -3.65 1.09 -18.16
CA VAL A 159 -4.02 1.82 -19.39
C VAL A 159 -3.00 2.88 -19.78
N GLY A 160 -1.83 2.88 -19.17
CA GLY A 160 -0.72 3.79 -19.49
C GLY A 160 -0.10 3.59 -20.88
N LYS A 161 -0.53 2.54 -21.62
CA LYS A 161 -0.07 2.24 -22.98
C LYS A 161 -1.22 2.39 -23.97
N GLN A 162 -0.92 2.92 -25.17
CA GLN A 162 -1.94 3.07 -26.23
C GLN A 162 -2.59 1.74 -26.65
N GLU A 163 -1.86 0.64 -26.57
CA GLU A 163 -2.34 -0.70 -26.94
C GLU A 163 -3.45 -1.19 -26.01
N THR A 164 -3.40 -0.84 -24.72
CA THR A 164 -4.37 -1.25 -23.71
C THR A 164 -5.63 -0.38 -23.67
N LEU A 165 -5.62 0.80 -24.32
CA LEU A 165 -6.79 1.70 -24.35
C LEU A 165 -8.01 1.07 -25.04
N LYS A 166 -7.81 0.26 -26.09
CA LYS A 166 -8.91 -0.43 -26.78
C LYS A 166 -9.54 -1.53 -25.93
N GLU A 167 -8.72 -2.19 -25.10
CA GLU A 167 -9.20 -3.21 -24.17
C GLU A 167 -9.92 -2.58 -22.97
N ALA A 168 -9.57 -1.33 -22.63
CA ALA A 168 -10.20 -0.56 -21.56
C ALA A 168 -11.66 -0.21 -21.83
N GLU A 169 -12.07 -0.10 -23.11
CA GLU A 169 -13.48 0.14 -23.50
C GLU A 169 -14.39 -1.05 -23.16
N ALA A 170 -13.82 -2.25 -22.97
CA ALA A 170 -14.53 -3.49 -22.65
C ALA A 170 -14.42 -3.89 -21.17
N PHE A 171 -13.69 -3.12 -20.35
CA PHE A 171 -13.47 -3.36 -18.92
C PHE A 171 -14.67 -2.96 -18.08
#